data_ff1a184de290ff5e4c9586d151785671
#
_entry.id   ff1a184de290ff5e4c9586d151785671
#
_cell.length_a   1.000
_cell.length_b   1.000
_cell.length_c   1.000
_cell.angle_alpha   90.00
_cell.angle_beta   90.00
_cell.angle_gamma   90.00
#
_symmetry.space_group_name_H-M   'P 1'
#
loop_
_entity.id
_entity.type
_entity.pdbx_description
1 polymer ?
#
loop_
_entity_poly.entity_id
_entity_poly.type
_entity_poly.pdbx_seq_one_letter_code
_entity_poly.pdbx_strand_id
1 'polypeptide(L)'
;VTDWDNLVAATQTINEEELKGMSCVAGIDYAKTNDFVVAGLLFKIGEQRYWIHHTWVCKYSRDLSRIKYPLADAEKEGALTFVDEVEISPEYVTEWLAEKMKLYIIESVATDYFRHTLLRDALKNIGFTPEKKNVKLVRPSDIMKVAVVIGYVFSKHLIKWGESTIMRWYTWNAKAEIDSKGNITYEKIEPRSRKTDGFMAYVAAATEEDKIKQRTKVKRRLQTIC
;
A
#
# COMPACT_ATOMS: atom_id res chain seq x y z
N VAL A 1 3.16 -6.76 -14.57
CA VAL A 1 3.15 -7.38 -13.24
C VAL A 1 2.27 -8.62 -13.23
N THR A 2 1.07 -8.51 -13.76
CA THR A 2 0.09 -9.60 -13.84
C THR A 2 -0.89 -9.35 -14.99
N ASP A 3 -1.69 -10.34 -15.37
CA ASP A 3 -2.73 -10.21 -16.37
C ASP A 3 -4.01 -9.56 -15.82
N TRP A 4 -4.96 -9.27 -16.72
CA TRP A 4 -6.20 -8.58 -16.37
C TRP A 4 -7.11 -9.41 -15.47
N ASP A 5 -7.17 -10.72 -15.67
CA ASP A 5 -8.04 -11.61 -14.89
C ASP A 5 -7.63 -11.65 -13.43
N ASN A 6 -6.33 -11.66 -13.16
CA ASN A 6 -5.80 -11.57 -11.79
C ASN A 6 -6.13 -10.23 -11.13
N LEU A 7 -6.13 -9.11 -11.89
CA LEU A 7 -6.52 -7.80 -11.36
C LEU A 7 -8.02 -7.74 -11.03
N VAL A 8 -8.84 -8.34 -11.88
CA VAL A 8 -10.30 -8.46 -11.63
C VAL A 8 -10.54 -9.32 -10.39
N ALA A 9 -9.81 -10.44 -10.25
CA ALA A 9 -9.90 -11.29 -9.06
C ALA A 9 -9.49 -10.58 -7.76
N ALA A 10 -8.54 -9.64 -7.83
CA ALA A 10 -8.14 -8.83 -6.69
C ALA A 10 -9.15 -7.71 -6.35
N THR A 11 -9.98 -7.30 -7.32
CA THR A 11 -11.01 -6.27 -7.13
C THR A 11 -12.29 -6.91 -6.55
N GLN A 12 -12.21 -7.38 -5.31
CA GLN A 12 -13.33 -7.98 -4.58
C GLN A 12 -13.57 -7.21 -3.29
N THR A 13 -14.83 -7.11 -2.89
CA THR A 13 -15.24 -6.44 -1.65
C THR A 13 -14.47 -6.98 -0.45
N ILE A 14 -13.99 -6.07 0.39
CA ILE A 14 -13.36 -6.38 1.68
C ILE A 14 -14.34 -6.02 2.79
N ASN A 15 -14.54 -6.94 3.71
CA ASN A 15 -15.23 -6.63 4.96
C ASN A 15 -14.23 -6.07 5.97
N GLU A 16 -14.11 -4.74 6.03
CA GLU A 16 -13.15 -4.07 6.93
C GLU A 16 -13.47 -4.33 8.42
N GLU A 17 -14.70 -4.65 8.77
CA GLU A 17 -15.06 -5.02 10.16
C GLU A 17 -14.30 -6.27 10.63
N GLU A 18 -14.06 -7.23 9.72
CA GLU A 18 -13.29 -8.44 10.05
C GLU A 18 -11.80 -8.16 10.29
N LEU A 19 -11.30 -7.03 9.79
CA LEU A 19 -9.91 -6.61 9.94
C LEU A 19 -9.68 -5.83 11.25
N LYS A 20 -10.72 -5.34 11.93
CA LYS A 20 -10.59 -4.57 13.18
C LYS A 20 -9.83 -5.34 14.25
N GLY A 21 -8.88 -4.65 14.90
CA GLY A 21 -7.98 -5.22 15.89
C GLY A 21 -6.95 -6.20 15.34
N MET A 22 -6.82 -6.30 14.02
CA MET A 22 -5.80 -7.15 13.40
C MET A 22 -4.46 -6.41 13.26
N SER A 23 -3.39 -7.22 13.25
CA SER A 23 -2.04 -6.77 12.94
C SER A 23 -1.90 -6.57 11.43
N CYS A 24 -1.22 -5.49 11.03
CA CYS A 24 -0.93 -5.15 9.65
C CYS A 24 0.41 -4.42 9.55
N VAL A 25 0.88 -4.20 8.33
CA VAL A 25 2.02 -3.33 8.03
C VAL A 25 1.59 -2.25 7.06
N ALA A 26 2.16 -1.05 7.19
CA ALA A 26 1.87 0.05 6.30
C ALA A 26 2.92 0.15 5.18
N GLY A 27 2.50 0.56 4.00
CA GLY A 27 3.39 0.95 2.90
C GLY A 27 3.06 2.33 2.40
N ILE A 28 4.09 3.12 2.12
CA ILE A 28 3.95 4.50 1.67
C ILE A 28 4.80 4.72 0.42
N ASP A 29 4.18 5.23 -0.63
CA ASP A 29 4.87 5.88 -1.75
C ASP A 29 4.59 7.38 -1.66
N TYR A 30 5.64 8.17 -1.40
CA TYR A 30 5.52 9.59 -1.10
C TYR A 30 6.22 10.46 -2.14
N ALA A 31 5.53 11.49 -2.59
CA ALA A 31 6.10 12.56 -3.43
C ALA A 31 5.51 13.93 -3.03
N LYS A 32 6.30 15.01 -3.14
CA LYS A 32 5.81 16.32 -2.71
C LYS A 32 4.78 16.94 -3.65
N THR A 33 4.99 16.90 -4.97
CA THR A 33 4.28 17.79 -5.91
C THR A 33 3.71 17.11 -7.14
N ASN A 34 4.49 16.39 -7.92
CA ASN A 34 4.10 15.95 -9.27
C ASN A 34 3.56 14.52 -9.33
N ASP A 35 3.98 13.67 -8.42
CA ASP A 35 3.47 12.31 -8.29
C ASP A 35 2.37 12.25 -7.23
N PHE A 36 1.64 11.16 -7.23
CA PHE A 36 0.64 10.91 -6.20
C PHE A 36 1.32 10.44 -4.92
N VAL A 37 0.70 10.73 -3.78
CA VAL A 37 1.08 10.14 -2.50
C VAL A 37 0.08 9.05 -2.18
N VAL A 38 0.57 7.87 -1.87
CA VAL A 38 -0.28 6.75 -1.48
C VAL A 38 0.24 6.13 -0.20
N ALA A 39 -0.66 5.90 0.74
CA ALA A 39 -0.42 5.06 1.90
C ALA A 39 -1.46 3.94 1.95
N GLY A 40 -1.05 2.78 2.45
CA GLY A 40 -1.97 1.67 2.61
C GLY A 40 -1.53 0.71 3.69
N LEU A 41 -2.42 -0.20 4.05
CA LEU A 41 -2.25 -1.22 5.07
C LEU A 41 -2.40 -2.60 4.45
N LEU A 42 -1.40 -3.44 4.65
CA LEU A 42 -1.39 -4.83 4.23
C LEU A 42 -1.71 -5.72 5.44
N PHE A 43 -2.78 -6.49 5.31
CA PHE A 43 -3.17 -7.55 6.25
C PHE A 43 -2.95 -8.91 5.62
N LYS A 44 -2.78 -9.92 6.48
CA LYS A 44 -2.67 -11.33 6.05
C LYS A 44 -3.45 -12.23 7.00
N ILE A 45 -4.35 -13.03 6.43
CA ILE A 45 -5.14 -14.03 7.16
C ILE A 45 -4.92 -15.38 6.47
N GLY A 46 -4.15 -16.25 7.08
CA GLY A 46 -3.69 -17.47 6.39
C GLY A 46 -2.86 -17.10 5.15
N GLU A 47 -3.28 -17.58 3.99
CA GLU A 47 -2.63 -17.24 2.71
C GLU A 47 -3.23 -15.99 2.03
N GLN A 48 -4.41 -15.52 2.45
CA GLN A 48 -5.08 -14.37 1.83
C GLN A 48 -4.52 -13.05 2.36
N ARG A 49 -4.27 -12.10 1.45
CA ARG A 49 -3.87 -10.72 1.74
C ARG A 49 -5.03 -9.79 1.47
N TYR A 50 -5.06 -8.69 2.25
CA TYR A 50 -6.01 -7.60 2.09
C TYR A 50 -5.24 -6.29 2.09
N TRP A 51 -5.55 -5.41 1.13
CA TRP A 51 -4.91 -4.11 0.98
C TRP A 51 -5.94 -3.01 1.01
N ILE A 52 -5.89 -2.15 2.02
CA ILE A 52 -6.65 -0.92 2.09
C ILE A 52 -5.71 0.26 1.94
N HIS A 53 -6.09 1.25 1.16
CA HIS A 53 -5.21 2.38 0.85
C HIS A 53 -5.98 3.69 0.71
N HIS A 54 -5.24 4.79 0.71
CA HIS A 54 -5.73 6.11 0.36
C HIS A 54 -4.70 6.85 -0.49
N THR A 55 -5.18 7.70 -1.38
CA THR A 55 -4.37 8.49 -2.32
C THR A 55 -4.58 9.97 -2.07
N TRP A 56 -3.50 10.75 -2.07
CA TRP A 56 -3.54 12.22 -2.09
C TRP A 56 -2.94 12.73 -3.37
N VAL A 57 -3.60 13.73 -3.98
CA VAL A 57 -3.20 14.33 -5.26
C VAL A 57 -3.21 15.84 -5.13
N CYS A 58 -2.08 16.48 -5.39
CA CYS A 58 -1.97 17.93 -5.41
C CYS A 58 -2.78 18.49 -6.59
N LYS A 59 -3.72 19.41 -6.34
CA LYS A 59 -4.52 20.07 -7.39
C LYS A 59 -3.67 20.87 -8.39
N TYR A 60 -2.48 21.27 -7.98
CA TYR A 60 -1.57 22.09 -8.78
C TYR A 60 -0.49 21.26 -9.50
N SER A 61 -0.60 19.93 -9.46
CA SER A 61 0.35 19.06 -10.18
C SER A 61 0.27 19.31 -11.68
N ARG A 62 1.42 19.55 -12.30
CA ARG A 62 1.55 19.79 -13.75
C ARG A 62 1.16 18.58 -14.60
N ASP A 63 1.15 17.40 -14.01
CA ASP A 63 0.85 16.15 -14.71
C ASP A 63 -0.65 15.84 -14.74
N LEU A 64 -1.51 16.55 -13.97
CA LEU A 64 -2.94 16.22 -13.88
C LEU A 64 -3.65 16.15 -15.23
N SER A 65 -3.38 17.09 -16.13
CA SER A 65 -3.98 17.10 -17.47
C SER A 65 -3.57 15.92 -18.37
N ARG A 66 -2.53 15.20 -17.98
CA ARG A 66 -1.97 14.05 -18.72
C ARG A 66 -2.41 12.72 -18.13
N ILE A 67 -2.98 12.72 -16.92
CA ILE A 67 -3.38 11.49 -16.23
C ILE A 67 -4.52 10.82 -16.98
N LYS A 68 -4.31 9.56 -17.36
CA LYS A 68 -5.27 8.74 -18.10
C LYS A 68 -6.16 7.92 -17.15
N TYR A 69 -6.75 8.58 -16.17
CA TYR A 69 -7.66 7.98 -15.20
C TYR A 69 -8.65 9.03 -14.68
N PRO A 70 -9.93 8.71 -14.51
CA PRO A 70 -10.94 9.63 -13.99
C PRO A 70 -10.80 9.84 -12.48
N LEU A 71 -9.85 10.68 -12.06
CA LEU A 71 -9.52 10.93 -10.65
C LEU A 71 -10.73 11.37 -9.81
N ALA A 72 -11.67 12.09 -10.41
CA ALA A 72 -12.90 12.52 -9.74
C ALA A 72 -13.81 11.34 -9.33
N ASP A 73 -13.72 10.21 -10.01
CA ASP A 73 -14.48 9.02 -9.64
C ASP A 73 -13.82 8.34 -8.41
N ALA A 74 -12.49 8.28 -8.35
CA ALA A 74 -11.79 7.77 -7.16
C ALA A 74 -12.01 8.68 -5.92
N GLU A 75 -12.18 9.99 -6.11
CA GLU A 75 -12.54 10.91 -5.03
C GLU A 75 -13.96 10.60 -4.50
N LYS A 76 -14.94 10.41 -5.39
CA LYS A 76 -16.30 10.01 -5.01
C LYS A 76 -16.36 8.65 -4.33
N GLU A 77 -15.50 7.71 -4.72
CA GLU A 77 -15.32 6.39 -4.09
C GLU A 77 -14.65 6.49 -2.70
N GLY A 78 -14.14 7.66 -2.30
CA GLY A 78 -13.42 7.87 -1.04
C GLY A 78 -11.99 7.32 -1.06
N ALA A 79 -11.49 6.86 -2.20
CA ALA A 79 -10.15 6.30 -2.35
C ALA A 79 -9.07 7.37 -2.59
N LEU A 80 -9.49 8.63 -2.86
CA LEU A 80 -8.62 9.73 -3.21
C LEU A 80 -9.08 11.02 -2.56
N THR A 81 -8.12 11.88 -2.20
CA THR A 81 -8.35 13.27 -1.77
C THR A 81 -7.50 14.21 -2.62
N PHE A 82 -8.14 15.21 -3.21
CA PHE A 82 -7.41 16.34 -3.80
C PHE A 82 -6.96 17.32 -2.72
N VAL A 83 -5.66 17.56 -2.66
CA VAL A 83 -5.04 18.51 -1.73
C VAL A 83 -4.96 19.88 -2.40
N ASP A 84 -5.50 20.90 -1.74
CA ASP A 84 -5.53 22.30 -2.22
C ASP A 84 -4.34 23.10 -1.69
N GLU A 85 -3.15 22.54 -1.86
CA GLU A 85 -1.86 23.09 -1.45
C GLU A 85 -0.84 22.90 -2.57
N VAL A 86 0.24 23.67 -2.54
CA VAL A 86 1.31 23.59 -3.56
C VAL A 86 2.10 22.27 -3.45
N GLU A 87 2.19 21.73 -2.24
CA GLU A 87 2.86 20.46 -1.93
C GLU A 87 1.96 19.62 -1.02
N ILE A 88 2.05 18.29 -1.14
CA ILE A 88 1.38 17.37 -0.23
C ILE A 88 2.24 17.26 1.04
N SER A 89 1.71 17.76 2.17
CA SER A 89 2.39 17.65 3.46
C SER A 89 2.44 16.20 3.96
N PRO A 90 3.55 15.77 4.61
CA PRO A 90 3.65 14.45 5.26
C PRO A 90 2.54 14.19 6.28
N GLU A 91 1.99 15.24 6.89
CA GLU A 91 0.93 15.17 7.89
C GLU A 91 -0.34 14.49 7.36
N TYR A 92 -0.71 14.69 6.08
CA TYR A 92 -1.84 13.98 5.47
C TYR A 92 -1.72 12.45 5.61
N VAL A 93 -0.50 11.93 5.39
CA VAL A 93 -0.23 10.50 5.51
C VAL A 93 -0.27 10.05 6.98
N THR A 94 0.36 10.81 7.87
CA THR A 94 0.48 10.43 9.28
C THR A 94 -0.83 10.61 10.05
N GLU A 95 -1.66 11.56 9.71
CA GLU A 95 -3.03 11.69 10.23
C GLU A 95 -3.90 10.50 9.81
N TRP A 96 -3.84 10.10 8.53
CA TRP A 96 -4.54 8.91 8.07
C TRP A 96 -4.05 7.64 8.80
N LEU A 97 -2.75 7.47 8.98
CA LEU A 97 -2.19 6.35 9.74
C LEU A 97 -2.66 6.39 11.20
N ALA A 98 -2.66 7.57 11.84
CA ALA A 98 -3.12 7.73 13.22
C ALA A 98 -4.61 7.35 13.39
N GLU A 99 -5.46 7.71 12.44
CA GLU A 99 -6.86 7.26 12.42
C GLU A 99 -6.96 5.72 12.26
N LYS A 100 -6.15 5.15 11.38
CA LYS A 100 -6.12 3.69 11.18
C LYS A 100 -5.57 2.94 12.39
N MET A 101 -4.64 3.53 13.16
CA MET A 101 -4.13 2.95 14.42
C MET A 101 -5.21 2.83 15.50
N LYS A 102 -6.30 3.57 15.42
CA LYS A 102 -7.46 3.39 16.33
C LYS A 102 -8.21 2.08 16.06
N LEU A 103 -8.09 1.55 14.84
CA LEU A 103 -8.81 0.36 14.36
C LEU A 103 -7.92 -0.88 14.24
N TYR A 104 -6.64 -0.70 13.93
CA TYR A 104 -5.70 -1.77 13.55
C TYR A 104 -4.38 -1.65 14.33
N ILE A 105 -3.63 -2.73 14.39
CA ILE A 105 -2.30 -2.76 15.00
C ILE A 105 -1.26 -2.66 13.88
N ILE A 106 -0.70 -1.47 13.66
CA ILE A 106 0.33 -1.25 12.63
C ILE A 106 1.70 -1.61 13.23
N GLU A 107 2.27 -2.74 12.83
CA GLU A 107 3.55 -3.24 13.35
C GLU A 107 4.75 -2.49 12.79
N SER A 108 4.68 -2.08 11.53
CA SER A 108 5.77 -1.42 10.82
C SER A 108 5.24 -0.55 9.68
N VAL A 109 6.02 0.47 9.33
CA VAL A 109 5.81 1.33 8.16
C VAL A 109 6.99 1.14 7.21
N ALA A 110 6.71 0.85 5.94
CA ALA A 110 7.71 0.72 4.89
C ALA A 110 7.59 1.87 3.89
N THR A 111 8.70 2.52 3.55
CA THR A 111 8.76 3.60 2.56
C THR A 111 10.11 3.58 1.86
N ASP A 112 10.18 4.19 0.68
CA ASP A 112 11.44 4.32 -0.06
C ASP A 112 12.51 5.01 0.78
N TYR A 113 13.74 4.50 0.68
CA TYR A 113 14.89 4.99 1.44
C TYR A 113 15.12 6.50 1.28
N PHE A 114 15.03 7.00 0.04
CA PHE A 114 15.29 8.42 -0.24
C PHE A 114 14.12 9.31 0.19
N ARG A 115 12.90 8.82 0.15
CA ARG A 115 11.69 9.56 0.52
C ARG A 115 11.47 9.63 2.03
N HIS A 116 12.04 8.70 2.78
CA HIS A 116 11.95 8.69 4.25
C HIS A 116 12.38 10.00 4.90
N THR A 117 13.41 10.68 4.36
CA THR A 117 13.85 11.98 4.89
C THR A 117 12.74 13.03 4.94
N LEU A 118 11.78 12.96 4.04
CA LEU A 118 10.62 13.87 3.99
C LEU A 118 9.53 13.48 4.98
N LEU A 119 9.43 12.20 5.34
CA LEU A 119 8.40 11.64 6.22
C LEU A 119 8.89 11.48 7.67
N ARG A 120 10.19 11.53 7.92
CA ARG A 120 10.83 11.11 9.16
C ARG A 120 10.23 11.74 10.41
N ASP A 121 10.11 13.05 10.43
CA ASP A 121 9.67 13.78 11.62
C ASP A 121 8.16 13.57 11.86
N ALA A 122 7.35 13.55 10.80
CA ALA A 122 5.93 13.25 10.89
C ALA A 122 5.66 11.81 11.37
N LEU A 123 6.39 10.81 10.85
CA LEU A 123 6.31 9.43 11.31
C LEU A 123 6.74 9.27 12.76
N LYS A 124 7.81 9.98 13.17
CA LYS A 124 8.29 10.00 14.56
C LYS A 124 7.20 10.49 15.52
N ASN A 125 6.45 11.53 15.15
CA ASN A 125 5.38 12.10 15.96
C ASN A 125 4.26 11.10 16.25
N ILE A 126 4.02 10.13 15.38
CA ILE A 126 3.06 9.04 15.59
C ILE A 126 3.70 7.72 16.05
N GLY A 127 4.99 7.75 16.44
CA GLY A 127 5.68 6.66 17.11
C GLY A 127 6.46 5.70 16.22
N PHE A 128 6.62 5.99 14.89
CA PHE A 128 7.40 5.17 13.97
C PHE A 128 8.80 5.76 13.75
N THR A 129 9.83 4.97 14.09
CA THR A 129 11.23 5.37 13.89
C THR A 129 12.10 4.14 13.56
N PRO A 130 13.21 4.32 12.81
CA PRO A 130 14.15 3.24 12.53
C PRO A 130 14.75 2.62 13.81
N GLU A 131 14.98 3.44 14.86
CA GLU A 131 15.54 3.00 16.15
C GLU A 131 14.61 2.02 16.87
N LYS A 132 13.30 2.20 16.74
CA LYS A 132 12.28 1.26 17.25
C LYS A 132 12.11 0.03 16.36
N LYS A 133 12.83 -0.06 15.24
CA LYS A 133 12.74 -1.13 14.25
C LYS A 133 11.32 -1.32 13.67
N ASN A 134 10.51 -0.26 13.71
CA ASN A 134 9.16 -0.23 13.14
C ASN A 134 9.05 0.67 11.91
N VAL A 135 10.19 1.06 11.32
CA VAL A 135 10.28 1.71 10.00
C VAL A 135 11.24 0.91 9.14
N LYS A 136 10.79 0.50 7.97
CA LYS A 136 11.60 -0.13 6.92
C LYS A 136 11.93 0.88 5.83
N LEU A 137 13.21 1.08 5.61
CA LEU A 137 13.73 1.85 4.50
C LEU A 137 13.94 0.92 3.31
N VAL A 138 12.98 0.91 2.40
CA VAL A 138 12.95 0.00 1.25
C VAL A 138 14.02 0.39 0.24
N ARG A 139 14.79 -0.59 -0.19
CA ARG A 139 15.84 -0.47 -1.21
C ARG A 139 15.49 -1.32 -2.44
N PRO A 140 16.08 -1.07 -3.60
CA PRO A 140 15.85 -1.90 -4.79
C PRO A 140 16.03 -3.40 -4.54
N SER A 141 17.01 -3.80 -3.72
CA SER A 141 17.23 -5.20 -3.36
C SER A 141 16.09 -5.83 -2.53
N ASP A 142 15.36 -5.03 -1.77
CA ASP A 142 14.20 -5.50 -1.02
C ASP A 142 13.03 -5.76 -1.97
N ILE A 143 12.83 -4.87 -2.96
CA ILE A 143 11.84 -5.02 -4.02
C ILE A 143 12.10 -6.29 -4.83
N MET A 144 13.35 -6.53 -5.24
CA MET A 144 13.74 -7.74 -5.99
C MET A 144 13.37 -9.03 -5.24
N LYS A 145 13.57 -9.05 -3.91
CA LYS A 145 13.24 -10.22 -3.08
C LYS A 145 11.73 -10.46 -3.01
N VAL A 146 10.93 -9.43 -2.86
CA VAL A 146 9.48 -9.56 -2.68
C VAL A 146 8.74 -9.72 -4.02
N ALA A 147 9.32 -9.31 -5.13
CA ALA A 147 8.68 -9.33 -6.45
C ALA A 147 8.24 -10.74 -6.88
N VAL A 148 9.03 -11.76 -6.55
CA VAL A 148 8.67 -13.17 -6.83
C VAL A 148 7.42 -13.58 -6.03
N VAL A 149 7.35 -13.18 -4.76
CA VAL A 149 6.19 -13.44 -3.89
C VAL A 149 4.96 -12.72 -4.41
N ILE A 150 5.10 -11.46 -4.83
CA ILE A 150 4.01 -10.66 -5.41
C ILE A 150 3.44 -11.35 -6.66
N GLY A 151 4.30 -11.82 -7.58
CA GLY A 151 3.88 -12.57 -8.76
C GLY A 151 3.06 -13.82 -8.39
N TYR A 152 3.51 -14.59 -7.41
CA TYR A 152 2.78 -15.75 -6.89
C TYR A 152 1.43 -15.36 -6.28
N VAL A 153 1.40 -14.30 -5.45
CA VAL A 153 0.18 -13.81 -4.80
C VAL A 153 -0.90 -13.44 -5.81
N PHE A 154 -0.54 -12.75 -6.90
CA PHE A 154 -1.47 -12.42 -7.97
C PHE A 154 -1.93 -13.67 -8.74
N SER A 155 -1.01 -14.53 -9.16
CA SER A 155 -1.33 -15.74 -9.93
C SER A 155 -2.23 -16.72 -9.18
N LYS A 156 -2.23 -16.68 -7.84
CA LYS A 156 -3.08 -17.52 -6.97
C LYS A 156 -4.31 -16.79 -6.42
N HIS A 157 -4.57 -15.56 -6.87
CA HIS A 157 -5.67 -14.72 -6.40
C HIS A 157 -5.67 -14.52 -4.87
N LEU A 158 -4.48 -14.41 -4.29
CA LEU A 158 -4.27 -14.30 -2.84
C LEU A 158 -4.19 -12.85 -2.34
N ILE A 159 -4.65 -11.88 -3.12
CA ILE A 159 -4.75 -10.47 -2.74
C ILE A 159 -6.15 -9.92 -3.06
N LYS A 160 -6.68 -9.12 -2.16
CA LYS A 160 -7.92 -8.34 -2.34
C LYS A 160 -7.68 -6.91 -1.90
N TRP A 161 -8.19 -5.94 -2.67
CA TRP A 161 -8.11 -4.51 -2.33
C TRP A 161 -9.46 -3.77 -2.37
N GLY A 162 -10.56 -4.53 -2.27
CA GLY A 162 -11.89 -3.97 -2.40
C GLY A 162 -12.22 -3.57 -3.84
N GLU A 163 -13.27 -2.79 -3.99
CA GLU A 163 -13.74 -2.31 -5.29
C GLU A 163 -12.92 -1.12 -5.83
N SER A 164 -11.71 -0.89 -5.30
CA SER A 164 -10.86 0.22 -5.67
C SER A 164 -10.39 0.14 -7.13
N THR A 165 -11.03 0.91 -7.99
CA THR A 165 -10.70 0.97 -9.41
C THR A 165 -9.35 1.64 -9.64
N ILE A 166 -8.96 2.61 -8.79
CA ILE A 166 -7.66 3.27 -8.87
C ILE A 166 -6.51 2.31 -8.53
N MET A 167 -6.70 1.37 -7.57
CA MET A 167 -5.68 0.37 -7.27
C MET A 167 -5.44 -0.59 -8.45
N ARG A 168 -6.51 -1.00 -9.11
CA ARG A 168 -6.42 -1.77 -10.36
C ARG A 168 -5.64 -1.01 -11.43
N TRP A 169 -5.92 0.28 -11.59
CA TRP A 169 -5.22 1.13 -12.55
C TRP A 169 -3.73 1.28 -12.21
N TYR A 170 -3.36 1.51 -10.95
CA TYR A 170 -1.95 1.56 -10.53
C TYR A 170 -1.21 0.27 -10.87
N THR A 171 -1.80 -0.88 -10.57
CA THR A 171 -1.18 -2.18 -10.81
C THR A 171 -1.05 -2.50 -12.30
N TRP A 172 -2.08 -2.14 -13.10
CA TRP A 172 -2.04 -2.29 -14.55
C TRP A 172 -0.96 -1.44 -15.22
N ASN A 173 -0.63 -0.29 -14.64
CA ASN A 173 0.41 0.61 -15.15
C ASN A 173 1.84 0.19 -14.79
N ALA A 174 2.01 -0.76 -13.92
CA ALA A 174 3.31 -1.27 -13.52
C ALA A 174 3.76 -2.38 -14.48
N LYS A 175 4.99 -2.27 -14.98
CA LYS A 175 5.66 -3.28 -15.79
C LYS A 175 6.76 -3.95 -14.96
N ALA A 176 6.81 -5.27 -14.97
CA ALA A 176 7.92 -6.02 -14.40
C ALA A 176 9.03 -6.12 -15.44
N GLU A 177 10.22 -5.68 -15.09
CA GLU A 177 11.44 -5.85 -15.87
C GLU A 177 12.31 -6.92 -15.21
N ILE A 178 12.82 -7.83 -16.01
CA ILE A 178 13.70 -8.92 -15.55
C ILE A 178 15.08 -8.69 -16.15
N ASP A 179 16.08 -8.53 -15.31
CA ASP A 179 17.46 -8.38 -15.76
C ASP A 179 18.08 -9.74 -16.18
N SER A 180 19.30 -9.69 -16.74
CA SER A 180 20.03 -10.90 -17.17
C SER A 180 20.35 -11.89 -16.05
N LYS A 181 20.21 -11.48 -14.78
CA LYS A 181 20.42 -12.30 -13.58
C LYS A 181 19.12 -12.85 -13.02
N GLY A 182 17.97 -12.52 -13.62
CA GLY A 182 16.64 -12.91 -13.15
C GLY A 182 16.07 -12.03 -12.06
N ASN A 183 16.69 -10.89 -11.73
CA ASN A 183 16.13 -9.95 -10.76
C ASN A 183 14.96 -9.19 -11.37
N ILE A 184 13.88 -9.05 -10.60
CA ILE A 184 12.67 -8.36 -11.02
C ILE A 184 12.65 -6.95 -10.41
N THR A 185 12.43 -5.95 -11.25
CA THR A 185 12.16 -4.56 -10.86
C THR A 185 10.84 -4.10 -11.47
N TYR A 186 10.31 -2.99 -10.99
CA TYR A 186 9.05 -2.43 -11.48
C TYR A 186 9.26 -1.05 -12.08
N GLU A 187 8.67 -0.83 -13.24
CA GLU A 187 8.71 0.43 -13.98
C GLU A 187 7.31 0.90 -14.36
N LYS A 188 7.16 2.21 -14.61
CA LYS A 188 5.93 2.80 -15.15
C LYS A 188 5.86 2.55 -16.68
N ILE A 189 4.74 2.07 -17.19
CA ILE A 189 4.54 1.89 -18.64
C ILE A 189 4.65 3.24 -19.37
N GLU A 190 4.04 4.29 -18.81
CA GLU A 190 4.13 5.66 -19.32
C GLU A 190 4.37 6.62 -18.12
N PRO A 191 5.61 7.10 -17.89
CA PRO A 191 5.99 7.81 -16.66
C PRO A 191 5.15 9.06 -16.33
N ARG A 192 4.65 9.79 -17.35
CA ARG A 192 3.94 11.07 -17.15
C ARG A 192 2.43 10.93 -17.05
N SER A 193 1.83 9.91 -17.67
CA SER A 193 0.37 9.78 -17.80
C SER A 193 -0.21 8.63 -17.00
N ARG A 194 0.63 7.64 -16.64
CA ARG A 194 0.24 6.45 -15.90
C ARG A 194 1.04 6.32 -14.61
N LYS A 195 0.35 6.41 -13.52
CA LYS A 195 0.95 6.33 -12.18
C LYS A 195 0.90 4.90 -11.65
N THR A 196 1.87 4.56 -10.77
CA THR A 196 2.00 3.24 -10.13
C THR A 196 2.08 3.34 -8.62
N ASP A 197 1.85 4.53 -8.07
CA ASP A 197 2.18 4.90 -6.70
C ASP A 197 1.46 4.00 -5.68
N GLY A 198 0.19 3.62 -5.93
CA GLY A 198 -0.53 2.67 -5.08
C GLY A 198 0.04 1.25 -5.13
N PHE A 199 0.50 0.81 -6.30
CA PHE A 199 1.18 -0.47 -6.43
C PHE A 199 2.54 -0.45 -5.72
N MET A 200 3.31 0.63 -5.84
CA MET A 200 4.61 0.77 -5.17
C MET A 200 4.47 0.87 -3.65
N ALA A 201 3.42 1.53 -3.15
CA ALA A 201 3.09 1.50 -1.72
C ALA A 201 2.78 0.07 -1.23
N TYR A 202 2.02 -0.72 -2.01
CA TYR A 202 1.77 -2.13 -1.72
C TYR A 202 3.07 -2.96 -1.74
N VAL A 203 3.94 -2.77 -2.73
CA VAL A 203 5.26 -3.42 -2.81
C VAL A 203 6.10 -3.10 -1.57
N ALA A 204 6.10 -1.84 -1.14
CA ALA A 204 6.81 -1.43 0.08
C ALA A 204 6.27 -2.18 1.30
N ALA A 205 4.95 -2.23 1.50
CA ALA A 205 4.33 -2.98 2.60
C ALA A 205 4.68 -4.47 2.55
N ALA A 206 4.67 -5.07 1.36
CA ALA A 206 4.99 -6.49 1.18
C ALA A 206 6.42 -6.84 1.64
N THR A 207 7.37 -5.88 1.66
CA THR A 207 8.72 -6.12 2.21
C THR A 207 8.75 -6.35 3.73
N GLU A 208 7.66 -6.06 4.43
CA GLU A 208 7.50 -6.19 5.88
C GLU A 208 6.37 -7.18 6.26
N GLU A 209 5.86 -7.97 5.29
CA GLU A 209 4.75 -8.90 5.51
C GLU A 209 5.01 -9.91 6.65
N ASP A 210 6.26 -10.27 6.88
CA ASP A 210 6.70 -11.19 7.94
C ASP A 210 6.45 -10.64 9.36
N LYS A 211 6.31 -9.33 9.52
CA LYS A 211 5.96 -8.70 10.80
C LYS A 211 4.48 -8.80 11.16
N ILE A 212 3.62 -9.17 10.22
CA ILE A 212 2.18 -9.32 10.47
C ILE A 212 1.94 -10.51 11.40
N LYS A 213 1.43 -10.22 12.60
CA LYS A 213 1.12 -11.26 13.59
C LYS A 213 -0.21 -11.93 13.26
N GLN A 214 -0.18 -13.23 13.08
CA GLN A 214 -1.40 -14.01 12.87
C GLN A 214 -2.25 -14.01 14.15
N ARG A 215 -3.57 -13.83 14.00
CA ARG A 215 -4.51 -13.93 15.11
C ARG A 215 -4.55 -15.39 15.58
N THR A 216 -4.01 -15.68 16.76
CA THR A 216 -4.14 -17.00 17.36
C THR A 216 -5.62 -17.23 17.68
N LYS A 217 -6.26 -18.19 17.03
CA LYS A 217 -7.62 -18.61 17.40
C LYS A 217 -7.57 -19.10 18.85
N VAL A 218 -8.03 -18.29 19.80
CA VAL A 218 -8.26 -18.75 21.16
C VAL A 218 -9.36 -19.80 21.07
N LYS A 219 -8.99 -21.08 21.21
CA LYS A 219 -9.98 -22.15 21.42
C LYS A 219 -10.76 -21.83 22.70
N ARG A 220 -11.96 -21.28 22.58
CA ARG A 220 -12.90 -21.25 23.69
C ARG A 220 -13.14 -22.70 24.09
N ARG A 221 -12.54 -23.14 25.20
CA ARG A 221 -12.96 -24.35 25.91
C ARG A 221 -14.39 -24.06 26.38
N LEU A 222 -15.36 -24.66 25.75
CA LEU A 222 -16.68 -24.83 26.33
C LEU A 222 -16.47 -25.66 27.60
N GLN A 223 -16.50 -25.01 28.77
CA GLN A 223 -16.68 -25.72 30.03
C GLN A 223 -18.12 -26.23 30.01
N THR A 224 -18.28 -27.50 29.74
CA THR A 224 -19.53 -28.22 30.02
C THR A 224 -19.66 -28.25 31.53
N ILE A 225 -20.56 -27.45 32.06
CA ILE A 225 -20.99 -27.56 33.45
C ILE A 225 -21.97 -28.72 33.45
N CYS A 226 -21.55 -29.84 34.05
CA CYS A 226 -22.45 -30.94 34.47
C CYS A 226 -23.13 -30.55 35.76
#